data_21bd0e641d32652c3964471c3fa13377
#
_entry.id   21bd0e641d32652c3964471c3fa13377
#
_cell.length_a   1.000
_cell.length_b   1.000
_cell.length_c   1.000
_cell.angle_alpha   90.00
_cell.angle_beta   90.00
_cell.angle_gamma   90.00
#
_symmetry.space_group_name_H-M   'P 1'
#
loop_
_entity.id
_entity.type
_entity.pdbx_description
1 polymer ?
#
loop_
_entity_poly.entity_id
_entity_poly.type
_entity_poly.pdbx_seq_one_letter_code
_entity_poly.pdbx_strand_id
1 'polypeptide(L)'
;MISSLYAGRRVQYPVMEHYTWDDMEKEVLSETIARKIISGEKAMVAQVFLAKGAIVPEHFHESEQITYILEGALEFVLEGQTIVVGKGQVLRIPSYVPHKAVALEDTLDLDIFAPIRHDWLKKDDAYLRGGK
;
A
#
# COMPACT_ATOMS: atom_id res chain seq x y z
N MET A 1 -4.80 25.90 4.75
CA MET A 1 -5.23 26.40 3.42
C MET A 1 -4.11 27.23 2.80
N ILE A 2 -3.91 27.06 1.51
CA ILE A 2 -2.95 27.84 0.74
C ILE A 2 -3.75 28.79 -0.16
N SER A 3 -3.31 30.05 -0.25
CA SER A 3 -3.96 31.06 -1.10
C SER A 3 -3.08 31.38 -2.28
N SER A 4 -3.70 31.63 -3.43
CA SER A 4 -3.00 32.10 -4.61
C SER A 4 -3.93 33.02 -5.41
N LEU A 5 -3.36 33.74 -6.39
CA LEU A 5 -4.15 34.58 -7.30
C LEU A 5 -4.32 33.85 -8.62
N TYR A 6 -5.55 33.83 -9.10
CA TYR A 6 -5.88 33.26 -10.41
C TYR A 6 -6.90 34.18 -11.09
N ALA A 7 -6.59 34.60 -12.32
CA ALA A 7 -7.42 35.51 -13.09
C ALA A 7 -7.82 36.77 -12.29
N GLY A 8 -6.88 37.31 -11.49
CA GLY A 8 -7.11 38.52 -10.70
C GLY A 8 -7.94 38.28 -9.43
N ARG A 9 -8.28 37.04 -9.12
CA ARG A 9 -9.04 36.70 -7.90
C ARG A 9 -8.22 35.82 -6.97
N ARG A 10 -8.41 36.01 -5.67
CA ARG A 10 -7.79 35.15 -4.67
C ARG A 10 -8.53 33.83 -4.58
N VAL A 11 -7.79 32.73 -4.70
CA VAL A 11 -8.33 31.39 -4.63
C VAL A 11 -7.73 30.70 -3.40
N GLN A 12 -8.57 30.03 -2.64
CA GLN A 12 -8.19 29.25 -1.47
C GLN A 12 -8.08 27.77 -1.86
N TYR A 13 -6.96 27.15 -1.48
CA TYR A 13 -6.74 25.72 -1.70
C TYR A 13 -6.48 25.04 -0.35
N PRO A 14 -6.83 23.74 -0.22
CA PRO A 14 -6.39 22.97 0.93
C PRO A 14 -4.86 22.98 1.03
N VAL A 15 -4.36 22.78 2.24
CA VAL A 15 -2.92 22.67 2.47
C VAL A 15 -2.38 21.49 1.68
N MET A 16 -1.33 21.72 0.89
CA MET A 16 -0.60 20.66 0.22
C MET A 16 0.40 20.03 1.19
N GLU A 17 0.56 18.73 1.12
CA GLU A 17 1.42 17.97 2.01
C GLU A 17 2.59 17.39 1.21
N HIS A 18 3.77 17.44 1.79
CA HIS A 18 5.00 16.99 1.14
C HIS A 18 5.77 16.08 2.11
N TYR A 19 6.11 14.88 1.66
CA TYR A 19 6.71 13.86 2.51
C TYR A 19 7.99 13.32 1.90
N THR A 20 8.89 12.87 2.77
CA THR A 20 10.06 12.09 2.39
C THR A 20 9.95 10.74 3.10
N TRP A 21 9.98 9.65 2.34
CA TRP A 21 9.84 8.31 2.92
C TRP A 21 10.86 8.04 4.03
N ASP A 22 12.12 8.46 3.82
CA ASP A 22 13.18 8.17 4.79
C ASP A 22 12.99 8.88 6.13
N ASP A 23 12.21 9.96 6.15
CA ASP A 23 11.92 10.70 7.39
C ASP A 23 10.76 10.08 8.18
N MET A 24 10.08 9.09 7.62
CA MET A 24 8.93 8.45 8.24
C MET A 24 9.35 7.20 8.98
N GLU A 25 8.76 6.99 10.15
CA GLU A 25 8.98 5.77 10.90
C GLU A 25 8.20 4.60 10.30
N LYS A 26 8.79 3.42 10.35
CA LYS A 26 8.08 2.19 9.97
C LYS A 26 7.10 1.81 11.06
N GLU A 27 5.88 1.51 10.66
CA GLU A 27 4.93 0.83 11.52
C GLU A 27 5.19 -0.67 11.42
N VAL A 28 5.67 -1.27 12.50
CA VAL A 28 5.96 -2.71 12.53
C VAL A 28 4.66 -3.46 12.81
N LEU A 29 4.26 -4.34 11.88
CA LEU A 29 3.03 -5.11 11.98
C LEU A 29 3.27 -6.50 12.55
N SER A 30 4.39 -7.11 12.20
CA SER A 30 4.80 -8.43 12.65
C SER A 30 6.32 -8.54 12.54
N GLU A 31 6.86 -9.74 12.82
CA GLU A 31 8.30 -9.97 12.67
C GLU A 31 8.77 -9.84 11.21
N THR A 32 7.86 -10.00 10.24
CA THR A 32 8.21 -10.05 8.83
C THR A 32 7.61 -8.93 8.00
N ILE A 33 6.72 -8.12 8.56
CA ILE A 33 6.00 -7.09 7.80
C ILE A 33 6.03 -5.76 8.54
N ALA A 34 6.40 -4.70 7.83
CA ALA A 34 6.31 -3.32 8.29
C ALA A 34 5.81 -2.45 7.14
N ARG A 35 5.35 -1.25 7.43
CA ARG A 35 4.87 -0.34 6.40
C ARG A 35 5.04 1.12 6.78
N LYS A 36 5.00 1.98 5.76
CA LYS A 36 4.87 3.44 5.89
C LYS A 36 3.69 3.85 5.01
N ILE A 37 2.79 4.67 5.53
CA ILE A 37 1.56 5.06 4.82
C ILE A 37 1.51 6.57 4.63
N ILE A 38 1.14 6.99 3.42
CA ILE A 38 0.74 8.35 3.11
C ILE A 38 -0.67 8.28 2.54
N SER A 39 -1.63 8.92 3.21
CA SER A 39 -3.02 8.88 2.79
C SER A 39 -3.54 10.25 2.40
N GLY A 40 -4.10 10.35 1.21
CA GLY A 40 -4.96 11.46 0.83
C GLY A 40 -6.41 11.17 1.21
N GLU A 41 -7.33 11.93 0.65
CA GLU A 41 -8.77 11.73 0.88
C GLU A 41 -9.31 10.58 0.03
N LYS A 42 -8.81 10.42 -1.20
CA LYS A 42 -9.36 9.47 -2.19
C LYS A 42 -8.40 8.36 -2.54
N ALA A 43 -7.11 8.53 -2.29
CA ALA A 43 -6.08 7.57 -2.62
C ALA A 43 -5.05 7.50 -1.51
N MET A 44 -4.43 6.34 -1.39
CA MET A 44 -3.42 6.06 -0.39
C MET A 44 -2.24 5.39 -1.09
N VAL A 45 -1.03 5.74 -0.64
CA VAL A 45 0.18 5.05 -1.09
C VAL A 45 0.92 4.53 0.13
N ALA A 46 1.45 3.31 0.04
CA ALA A 46 2.19 2.71 1.14
C ALA A 46 3.44 2.02 0.63
N GLN A 47 4.53 2.20 1.36
CA GLN A 47 5.68 1.30 1.24
C GLN A 47 5.46 0.15 2.21
N VAL A 48 5.50 -1.07 1.70
CA VAL A 48 5.36 -2.28 2.51
C VAL A 48 6.68 -3.04 2.43
N PHE A 49 7.23 -3.34 3.60
CA PHE A 49 8.50 -4.05 3.75
C PHE A 49 8.16 -5.47 4.19
N LEU A 50 8.54 -6.44 3.37
CA LEU A 50 8.27 -7.85 3.66
C LEU A 50 9.59 -8.62 3.67
N ALA A 51 9.89 -9.27 4.78
CA ALA A 51 11.03 -10.18 4.82
C ALA A 51 10.72 -11.44 4.03
N LYS A 52 11.76 -12.08 3.48
CA LYS A 52 11.60 -13.36 2.78
C LYS A 52 10.77 -14.33 3.63
N GLY A 53 9.77 -14.93 3.02
CA GLY A 53 8.87 -15.86 3.69
C GLY A 53 7.64 -15.20 4.32
N ALA A 54 7.56 -13.87 4.35
CA ALA A 54 6.38 -13.19 4.87
C ALA A 54 5.16 -13.60 4.08
N ILE A 55 4.05 -13.81 4.79
CA ILE A 55 2.78 -14.23 4.20
C ILE A 55 1.74 -13.16 4.49
N VAL A 56 1.10 -12.67 3.44
CA VAL A 56 -0.12 -11.87 3.53
C VAL A 56 -1.26 -12.84 3.24
N PRO A 57 -2.06 -13.20 4.26
CA PRO A 57 -3.15 -14.15 4.07
C PRO A 57 -4.17 -13.66 3.06
N GLU A 58 -4.93 -14.60 2.49
CA GLU A 58 -5.98 -14.24 1.54
C GLU A 58 -6.97 -13.27 2.17
N HIS A 59 -7.25 -12.19 1.47
CA HIS A 59 -8.17 -11.15 1.89
C HIS A 59 -8.68 -10.41 0.65
N PHE A 60 -9.71 -9.61 0.85
CA PHE A 60 -10.23 -8.73 -0.20
C PHE A 60 -10.67 -7.41 0.41
N HIS A 61 -10.79 -6.40 -0.42
CA HIS A 61 -11.18 -5.05 0.02
C HIS A 61 -11.80 -4.28 -1.14
N GLU A 62 -12.53 -3.24 -0.80
CA GLU A 62 -13.16 -2.36 -1.78
C GLU A 62 -12.14 -1.68 -2.67
N SER A 63 -11.02 -1.26 -2.10
CA SER A 63 -10.00 -0.53 -2.85
C SER A 63 -9.49 -1.33 -4.03
N GLU A 64 -9.41 -0.68 -5.19
CA GLU A 64 -8.54 -1.14 -6.25
C GLU A 64 -7.12 -1.00 -5.73
N GLN A 65 -6.25 -1.96 -6.06
CA GLN A 65 -4.86 -1.97 -5.62
C GLN A 65 -3.95 -2.04 -6.82
N ILE A 66 -2.92 -1.19 -6.83
CA ILE A 66 -1.83 -1.28 -7.79
C ILE A 66 -0.56 -1.53 -6.97
N THR A 67 0.07 -2.66 -7.22
CA THR A 67 1.28 -3.09 -6.52
C THR A 67 2.47 -2.96 -7.45
N TYR A 68 3.46 -2.19 -7.03
CA TYR A 68 4.71 -1.98 -7.77
C TYR A 68 5.87 -2.49 -6.92
N ILE A 69 6.57 -3.51 -7.40
CA ILE A 69 7.71 -4.08 -6.68
C ILE A 69 8.96 -3.26 -6.99
N LEU A 70 9.49 -2.61 -5.97
CA LEU A 70 10.71 -1.80 -6.09
C LEU A 70 11.96 -2.66 -5.92
N GLU A 71 11.93 -3.62 -5.01
CA GLU A 71 12.99 -4.60 -4.76
C GLU A 71 12.34 -5.91 -4.36
N GLY A 72 12.95 -7.04 -4.75
CA GLY A 72 12.51 -8.37 -4.37
C GLY A 72 11.46 -8.95 -5.30
N ALA A 73 10.63 -9.83 -4.77
CA ALA A 73 9.58 -10.52 -5.52
C ALA A 73 8.49 -11.04 -4.59
N LEU A 74 7.24 -10.87 -5.01
CA LEU A 74 6.06 -11.44 -4.36
C LEU A 74 5.40 -12.45 -5.27
N GLU A 75 4.94 -13.55 -4.67
CA GLU A 75 4.10 -14.52 -5.36
C GLU A 75 2.66 -14.29 -4.94
N PHE A 76 1.82 -13.88 -5.87
CA PHE A 76 0.39 -13.67 -5.63
C PHE A 76 -0.41 -14.88 -6.07
N VAL A 77 -1.42 -15.23 -5.27
CA VAL A 77 -2.43 -16.22 -5.66
C VAL A 77 -3.75 -15.50 -5.67
N LEU A 78 -4.39 -15.45 -6.83
CA LEU A 78 -5.69 -14.80 -7.02
C LEU A 78 -6.42 -15.47 -8.19
N GLU A 79 -7.73 -15.69 -7.99
CA GLU A 79 -8.60 -16.31 -9.00
C GLU A 79 -8.02 -17.61 -9.59
N GLY A 80 -7.45 -18.45 -8.73
CA GLY A 80 -6.88 -19.73 -9.16
C GLY A 80 -5.57 -19.61 -9.93
N GLN A 81 -5.02 -18.40 -10.04
CA GLN A 81 -3.76 -18.16 -10.73
C GLN A 81 -2.66 -17.82 -9.75
N THR A 82 -1.44 -18.21 -10.07
CA THR A 82 -0.24 -17.80 -9.35
C THR A 82 0.55 -16.88 -10.25
N ILE A 83 0.82 -15.67 -9.77
CA ILE A 83 1.54 -14.64 -10.51
C ILE A 83 2.73 -14.18 -9.65
N VAL A 84 3.95 -14.29 -10.20
CA VAL A 84 5.14 -13.74 -9.56
C VAL A 84 5.37 -12.34 -10.09
N VAL A 85 5.41 -11.37 -9.18
CA VAL A 85 5.68 -9.97 -9.50
C VAL A 85 7.04 -9.64 -8.94
N GLY A 86 7.99 -9.37 -9.80
CA GLY A 86 9.37 -9.06 -9.43
C GLY A 86 9.70 -7.59 -9.58
N LYS A 87 10.96 -7.26 -9.30
CA LYS A 87 11.46 -5.88 -9.37
C LYS A 87 11.09 -5.22 -10.70
N GLY A 88 10.51 -4.02 -10.60
CA GLY A 88 10.12 -3.23 -11.78
C GLY A 88 8.81 -3.66 -12.40
N GLN A 89 8.14 -4.65 -11.85
CA GLN A 89 6.85 -5.12 -12.35
C GLN A 89 5.70 -4.60 -11.52
N VAL A 90 4.53 -4.53 -12.15
CA VAL A 90 3.33 -3.96 -11.55
C VAL A 90 2.17 -4.93 -11.73
N LEU A 91 1.40 -5.14 -10.66
CA LEU A 91 0.17 -5.94 -10.68
C LEU A 91 -1.00 -5.05 -10.29
N ARG A 92 -2.05 -5.06 -11.10
CA ARG A 92 -3.32 -4.42 -10.74
C ARG A 92 -4.28 -5.47 -10.20
N ILE A 93 -4.83 -5.22 -9.03
CA ILE A 93 -5.83 -6.08 -8.39
C ILE A 93 -7.15 -5.29 -8.34
N PRO A 94 -8.19 -5.73 -9.07
CA PRO A 94 -9.49 -5.06 -9.04
C PRO A 94 -10.14 -5.12 -7.66
N SER A 95 -11.12 -4.22 -7.44
CA SER A 95 -11.92 -4.19 -6.21
C SER A 95 -12.50 -5.57 -5.90
N TYR A 96 -12.44 -5.97 -4.63
CA TYR A 96 -13.04 -7.18 -4.08
C TYR A 96 -12.47 -8.51 -4.58
N VAL A 97 -11.41 -8.50 -5.38
CA VAL A 97 -10.78 -9.76 -5.80
C VAL A 97 -9.94 -10.32 -4.65
N PRO A 98 -10.25 -11.52 -4.15
CA PRO A 98 -9.45 -12.13 -3.09
C PRO A 98 -8.03 -12.40 -3.58
N HIS A 99 -7.06 -12.11 -2.73
CA HIS A 99 -5.65 -12.31 -3.07
C HIS A 99 -4.82 -12.62 -1.83
N LYS A 100 -3.78 -13.40 -2.06
CA LYS A 100 -2.78 -13.81 -1.08
C LYS A 100 -1.41 -13.49 -1.65
N ALA A 101 -0.44 -13.16 -0.81
CA ALA A 101 0.92 -12.93 -1.27
C ALA A 101 1.94 -13.59 -0.34
N VAL A 102 3.03 -14.06 -0.93
CA VAL A 102 4.18 -14.60 -0.20
C VAL A 102 5.42 -13.92 -0.72
N ALA A 103 6.27 -13.43 0.17
CA ALA A 103 7.53 -12.82 -0.22
C ALA A 103 8.57 -13.92 -0.53
N LEU A 104 9.02 -13.97 -1.77
CA LEU A 104 10.03 -14.92 -2.20
C LEU A 104 11.43 -14.48 -1.81
N GLU A 105 11.60 -13.20 -1.59
CA GLU A 105 12.84 -12.52 -1.18
C GLU A 105 12.45 -11.39 -0.25
N ASP A 106 13.44 -10.76 0.38
CA ASP A 106 13.19 -9.49 1.06
C ASP A 106 12.67 -8.50 0.03
N THR A 107 11.51 -7.92 0.29
CA THR A 107 10.77 -7.17 -0.71
C THR A 107 10.40 -5.79 -0.21
N LEU A 108 10.57 -4.80 -1.07
CA LEU A 108 9.99 -3.47 -0.92
C LEU A 108 8.92 -3.30 -1.98
N ASP A 109 7.68 -3.20 -1.52
CA ASP A 109 6.48 -3.10 -2.34
C ASP A 109 5.87 -1.71 -2.15
N LEU A 110 5.52 -1.07 -3.25
CA LEU A 110 4.75 0.17 -3.22
C LEU A 110 3.31 -0.16 -3.61
N ASP A 111 2.40 -0.01 -2.67
CA ASP A 111 0.98 -0.25 -2.91
C ASP A 111 0.22 1.06 -3.03
N ILE A 112 -0.62 1.16 -4.04
CA ILE A 112 -1.52 2.29 -4.26
C ILE A 112 -2.95 1.77 -4.15
N PHE A 113 -3.75 2.43 -3.30
CA PHE A 113 -5.15 2.06 -3.06
C PHE A 113 -6.09 3.21 -3.36
N ALA A 114 -7.19 2.93 -4.03
CA ALA A 114 -8.30 3.87 -4.22
C ALA A 114 -9.62 3.09 -4.23
N PRO A 115 -10.58 3.46 -3.37
CA PRO A 115 -10.49 4.44 -2.28
C PRO A 115 -9.49 4.03 -1.20
N ILE A 116 -9.29 4.90 -0.22
CA ILE A 116 -8.31 4.65 0.83
C ILE A 116 -8.71 3.44 1.69
N ARG A 117 -7.71 2.81 2.30
CA ARG A 117 -7.87 1.66 3.19
C ARG A 117 -8.15 2.14 4.61
N HIS A 118 -9.42 2.32 4.95
CA HIS A 118 -9.82 2.74 6.29
C HIS A 118 -9.40 1.75 7.37
N ASP A 119 -9.40 0.45 7.06
CA ASP A 119 -8.96 -0.58 7.97
C ASP A 119 -7.48 -0.41 8.36
N TRP A 120 -6.65 -0.01 7.41
CA TRP A 120 -5.23 0.26 7.67
C TRP A 120 -5.05 1.49 8.56
N LEU A 121 -5.81 2.55 8.31
CA LEU A 121 -5.73 3.78 9.10
C LEU A 121 -6.26 3.58 10.52
N LYS A 122 -7.27 2.73 10.69
CA LYS A 122 -7.84 2.40 11.99
C LYS A 122 -7.08 1.28 12.71
N LYS A 123 -6.07 0.69 12.05
CA LYS A 123 -5.30 -0.44 12.56
C LYS A 123 -6.19 -1.66 12.83
N ASP A 124 -7.20 -1.84 12.00
CA ASP A 124 -8.15 -2.95 12.02
C ASP A 124 -7.76 -3.94 10.91
N ASP A 125 -6.52 -4.37 10.95
CA ASP A 125 -5.89 -5.22 9.93
C ASP A 125 -5.10 -6.35 10.59
N ALA A 126 -5.78 -7.09 11.46
CA ALA A 126 -5.18 -8.18 12.23
C ALA A 126 -4.48 -9.22 11.35
N TYR A 127 -4.97 -9.43 10.13
CA TYR A 127 -4.36 -10.39 9.21
C TYR A 127 -2.91 -10.08 8.86
N LEU A 128 -2.50 -8.81 8.95
CA LEU A 128 -1.12 -8.38 8.71
C LEU A 128 -0.28 -8.38 9.98
N ARG A 129 -0.91 -8.40 11.15
CA ARG A 129 -0.23 -8.20 12.43
C ARG A 129 0.14 -9.50 13.12
N GLY A 130 0.19 -10.61 12.38
CA GLY A 130 0.41 -11.91 12.98
C GLY A 130 -0.74 -12.36 13.85
N GLY A 131 -1.84 -11.64 13.83
CA GLY A 131 -3.07 -11.98 14.54
C GLY A 131 -3.78 -13.16 13.88
N LYS A 132 -4.68 -13.73 14.58
CA LYS A 132 -5.42 -14.90 14.10
C LYS A 132 -6.84 -14.55 13.77
#